data_e6ee4d570d6ad676ab99a165616c48ac
#
_entry.id   e6ee4d570d6ad676ab99a165616c48ac
#
_cell.length_a   1.000
_cell.length_b   1.000
_cell.length_c   1.000
_cell.angle_alpha   90.00
_cell.angle_beta   90.00
_cell.angle_gamma   90.00
#
_symmetry.space_group_name_H-M   'P 1'
#
loop_
_entity.id
_entity.type
_entity.pdbx_description
1 polymer ?
#
loop_
_entity_poly.entity_id
_entity_poly.type
_entity_poly.pdbx_seq_one_letter_code
_entity_poly.pdbx_strand_id
1 'polypeptide(L)'
;MKLGLITQVRDEIDIIRAFCSHADALFDRVYVVDHQSVDGTGKYLKSIIAGKPGWRYFFLDSKTKIQTAVGNFVMKQAFDDGVDALFFLDADEFLLAPSRKALEDSVKGLPGDECAGSITWKNCIREEFEPPVFSFNDPLWVPPLESKFAKLVVP
;
A
#
# COMPACT_ATOMS: atom_id res chain seq x y z
N MET A 1 7.38 -13.24 -11.18
CA MET A 1 6.63 -13.15 -9.92
C MET A 1 5.65 -11.98 -10.00
N LYS A 2 4.40 -12.23 -9.65
CA LYS A 2 3.34 -11.22 -9.63
C LYS A 2 3.18 -10.68 -8.20
N LEU A 3 3.55 -9.43 -7.97
CA LEU A 3 3.42 -8.80 -6.65
C LEU A 3 2.08 -8.06 -6.54
N GLY A 4 1.41 -8.24 -5.40
CA GLY A 4 0.17 -7.58 -5.06
C GLY A 4 0.31 -6.65 -3.86
N LEU A 5 -0.54 -5.64 -3.83
CA LEU A 5 -0.67 -4.69 -2.72
C LEU A 5 -2.12 -4.61 -2.29
N ILE A 6 -2.36 -4.72 -0.99
CA ILE A 6 -3.64 -4.36 -0.37
C ILE A 6 -3.43 -3.08 0.44
N THR A 7 -4.29 -2.12 0.25
CA THR A 7 -4.37 -0.91 1.06
C THR A 7 -5.81 -0.62 1.47
N GLN A 8 -6.00 -0.16 2.70
CA GLN A 8 -7.27 0.37 3.16
C GLN A 8 -7.11 1.86 3.43
N VAL A 9 -8.00 2.65 2.86
CA VAL A 9 -7.91 4.11 2.89
C VAL A 9 -9.17 4.73 3.50
N ARG A 10 -9.00 5.87 4.15
CA ARG A 10 -10.10 6.72 4.57
C ARG A 10 -9.63 8.16 4.70
N ASP A 11 -10.16 9.03 3.85
CA ASP A 11 -9.87 10.47 3.87
C ASP A 11 -8.37 10.79 3.71
N GLU A 12 -7.76 10.27 2.62
CA GLU A 12 -6.31 10.34 2.31
C GLU A 12 -6.02 11.19 1.08
N ILE A 13 -6.86 12.18 0.76
CA ILE A 13 -6.76 12.95 -0.50
C ILE A 13 -5.43 13.70 -0.66
N ASP A 14 -4.80 14.05 0.43
CA ASP A 14 -3.51 14.75 0.49
C ASP A 14 -2.32 13.89 0.06
N ILE A 15 -2.38 12.57 0.33
CA ILE A 15 -1.27 11.63 0.05
C ILE A 15 -1.59 10.59 -1.02
N ILE A 16 -2.84 10.28 -1.26
CA ILE A 16 -3.27 9.15 -2.10
C ILE A 16 -2.70 9.21 -3.53
N ARG A 17 -2.44 10.39 -4.07
CA ARG A 17 -1.86 10.56 -5.42
C ARG A 17 -0.43 10.03 -5.47
N ALA A 18 0.40 10.39 -4.49
CA ALA A 18 1.77 9.92 -4.37
C ALA A 18 1.79 8.42 -4.12
N PHE A 19 0.94 7.93 -3.22
CA PHE A 19 0.80 6.50 -2.94
C PHE A 19 0.41 5.70 -4.19
N CYS A 20 -0.58 6.14 -4.96
CA CYS A 20 -0.99 5.46 -6.19
C CYS A 20 0.13 5.41 -7.24
N SER A 21 0.90 6.50 -7.39
CA SER A 21 2.05 6.53 -8.30
C SER A 21 3.14 5.55 -7.86
N HIS A 22 3.41 5.48 -6.56
CA HIS A 22 4.36 4.54 -5.97
C HIS A 22 3.91 3.08 -6.14
N ALA A 23 2.65 2.80 -5.84
CA ALA A 23 2.07 1.47 -6.00
C ALA A 23 2.12 0.98 -7.46
N ASP A 24 1.84 1.86 -8.41
CA ASP A 24 1.87 1.56 -9.84
C ASP A 24 3.27 1.19 -10.35
N ALA A 25 4.31 1.76 -9.75
CA ALA A 25 5.70 1.48 -10.10
C ALA A 25 6.20 0.11 -9.57
N LEU A 26 5.60 -0.42 -8.50
CA LEU A 26 6.11 -1.58 -7.79
C LEU A 26 5.23 -2.83 -7.88
N PHE A 27 3.93 -2.68 -8.10
CA PHE A 27 2.98 -3.79 -7.99
C PHE A 27 2.24 -4.10 -9.30
N ASP A 28 2.02 -5.38 -9.57
CA ASP A 28 1.25 -5.85 -10.74
C ASP A 28 -0.24 -5.83 -10.46
N ARG A 29 -0.62 -5.96 -9.18
CA ARG A 29 -2.00 -5.94 -8.70
C ARG A 29 -2.12 -5.04 -7.48
N VAL A 30 -3.15 -4.18 -7.49
CA VAL A 30 -3.43 -3.29 -6.36
C VAL A 30 -4.90 -3.39 -5.99
N TYR A 31 -5.16 -3.65 -4.74
CA TYR A 31 -6.49 -3.82 -4.16
C TYR A 31 -6.71 -2.68 -3.15
N VAL A 32 -7.57 -1.74 -3.50
CA VAL A 32 -7.86 -0.58 -2.67
C VAL A 32 -9.23 -0.74 -2.02
N VAL A 33 -9.26 -0.67 -0.71
CA VAL A 33 -10.50 -0.67 0.07
C VAL A 33 -10.74 0.73 0.61
N ASP A 34 -11.74 1.40 0.09
CA ASP A 34 -12.18 2.73 0.55
C ASP A 34 -13.21 2.58 1.67
N HIS A 35 -12.84 2.99 2.87
CA HIS A 35 -13.69 2.94 4.05
C HIS A 35 -14.45 4.24 4.24
N GLN A 36 -15.42 4.52 3.35
CA GLN A 36 -16.32 5.69 3.42
C GLN A 36 -15.58 7.04 3.41
N SER A 37 -14.59 7.22 2.53
CA SER A 37 -13.95 8.53 2.37
C SER A 37 -14.93 9.60 1.89
N VAL A 38 -14.85 10.80 2.48
CA VAL A 38 -15.72 11.95 2.19
C VAL A 38 -14.95 13.15 1.60
N ASP A 39 -13.62 13.15 1.66
CA ASP A 39 -12.71 14.24 1.25
C ASP A 39 -12.39 14.29 -0.26
N GLY A 40 -12.87 13.32 -1.03
CA GLY A 40 -12.58 13.18 -2.46
C GLY A 40 -11.66 12.00 -2.81
N THR A 41 -11.05 11.33 -1.83
CA THR A 41 -10.21 10.14 -2.03
C THR A 41 -10.89 9.08 -2.89
N GLY A 42 -12.11 8.67 -2.54
CA GLY A 42 -12.85 7.65 -3.29
C GLY A 42 -13.18 8.07 -4.73
N LYS A 43 -13.48 9.36 -4.96
CA LYS A 43 -13.71 9.89 -6.31
C LYS A 43 -12.44 9.83 -7.16
N TYR A 44 -11.30 10.22 -6.59
CA TYR A 44 -10.01 10.14 -7.25
C TYR A 44 -9.66 8.69 -7.61
N LEU A 45 -9.73 7.77 -6.65
CA LEU A 45 -9.43 6.35 -6.85
C LEU A 45 -10.27 5.74 -7.99
N LYS A 46 -11.58 5.95 -7.99
CA LYS A 46 -12.47 5.46 -9.06
C LYS A 46 -12.06 5.99 -10.43
N SER A 47 -11.61 7.25 -10.51
CA SER A 47 -11.22 7.85 -11.77
C SER A 47 -9.94 7.24 -12.38
N ILE A 48 -8.96 6.86 -11.54
CA ILE A 48 -7.70 6.28 -12.02
C ILE A 48 -7.79 4.77 -12.25
N ILE A 49 -8.56 4.06 -11.43
CA ILE A 49 -8.67 2.60 -11.49
C ILE A 49 -9.40 2.14 -12.77
N ALA A 50 -10.32 2.95 -13.29
CA ALA A 50 -11.04 2.63 -14.54
C ALA A 50 -10.10 2.35 -15.74
N GLY A 51 -8.89 2.93 -15.75
CA GLY A 51 -7.87 2.71 -16.79
C GLY A 51 -6.78 1.68 -16.43
N LYS A 52 -6.88 1.01 -15.27
CA LYS A 52 -5.84 0.14 -14.74
C LYS A 52 -6.33 -1.30 -14.51
N PRO A 53 -6.15 -2.23 -15.46
CA PRO A 53 -6.67 -3.59 -15.36
C PRO A 53 -6.07 -4.41 -14.20
N GLY A 54 -4.94 -3.97 -13.66
CA GLY A 54 -4.29 -4.56 -12.47
C GLY A 54 -4.86 -4.08 -11.14
N TRP A 55 -5.73 -3.08 -11.16
CA TRP A 55 -6.26 -2.45 -9.95
C TRP A 55 -7.71 -2.83 -9.69
N ARG A 56 -8.07 -3.04 -8.41
CA ARG A 56 -9.44 -3.28 -7.97
C ARG A 56 -9.81 -2.30 -6.85
N TYR A 57 -11.04 -1.78 -6.92
CA TYR A 57 -11.60 -0.89 -5.92
C TYR A 57 -12.74 -1.58 -5.20
N PHE A 58 -12.70 -1.56 -3.88
CA PHE A 58 -13.76 -2.03 -3.00
C PHE A 58 -14.26 -0.86 -2.15
N PHE A 59 -15.56 -0.72 -2.05
CA PHE A 59 -16.16 0.24 -1.14
C PHE A 59 -16.67 -0.50 0.09
N LEU A 60 -16.18 -0.11 1.27
CA LEU A 60 -16.58 -0.67 2.53
C LEU A 60 -17.60 0.24 3.21
N ASP A 61 -18.89 -0.12 3.11
CA ASP A 61 -19.97 0.58 3.79
C ASP A 61 -20.18 0.01 5.20
N SER A 62 -19.29 0.36 6.12
CA SER A 62 -19.36 -0.04 7.52
C SER A 62 -18.83 1.06 8.42
N LYS A 63 -19.57 1.35 9.50
CA LYS A 63 -19.08 2.26 10.56
C LYS A 63 -18.06 1.57 11.50
N THR A 64 -18.01 0.26 11.48
CA THR A 64 -17.14 -0.54 12.34
C THR A 64 -15.80 -0.79 11.64
N LYS A 65 -14.71 -0.66 12.38
CA LYS A 65 -13.38 -1.07 11.89
C LYS A 65 -13.32 -2.60 11.85
N ILE A 66 -13.43 -3.16 10.64
CA ILE A 66 -13.35 -4.61 10.38
C ILE A 66 -12.15 -4.93 9.47
N GLN A 67 -11.03 -4.23 9.70
CA GLN A 67 -9.82 -4.30 8.86
C GLN A 67 -9.37 -5.75 8.60
N THR A 68 -9.29 -6.57 9.64
CA THR A 68 -8.84 -7.96 9.52
C THR A 68 -9.76 -8.80 8.64
N ALA A 69 -11.07 -8.70 8.81
CA ALA A 69 -12.02 -9.47 8.01
C ALA A 69 -12.00 -9.07 6.54
N VAL A 70 -11.93 -7.76 6.28
CA VAL A 70 -11.82 -7.21 4.92
C VAL A 70 -10.47 -7.57 4.31
N GLY A 71 -9.38 -7.45 5.06
CA GLY A 71 -8.04 -7.85 4.63
C GLY A 71 -8.00 -9.32 4.20
N ASN A 72 -8.56 -10.23 4.99
CA ASN A 72 -8.63 -11.66 4.66
C ASN A 72 -9.47 -11.93 3.40
N PHE A 73 -10.59 -11.24 3.23
CA PHE A 73 -11.41 -11.37 2.03
C PHE A 73 -10.64 -10.91 0.77
N VAL A 74 -10.00 -9.74 0.84
CA VAL A 74 -9.25 -9.18 -0.30
C VAL A 74 -7.99 -10.00 -0.57
N MET A 75 -7.31 -10.51 0.46
CA MET A 75 -6.18 -11.42 0.33
C MET A 75 -6.56 -12.67 -0.48
N LYS A 76 -7.70 -13.30 -0.14
CA LYS A 76 -8.19 -14.44 -0.91
C LYS A 76 -8.40 -14.08 -2.39
N GLN A 77 -9.01 -12.92 -2.67
CA GLN A 77 -9.20 -12.46 -4.06
C GLN A 77 -7.86 -12.24 -4.78
N ALA A 78 -6.84 -11.72 -4.08
CA ALA A 78 -5.52 -11.50 -4.65
C ALA A 78 -4.86 -12.83 -5.07
N PHE A 79 -4.92 -13.85 -4.22
CA PHE A 79 -4.38 -15.18 -4.56
C PHE A 79 -5.21 -15.87 -5.66
N ASP A 80 -6.53 -15.73 -5.67
CA ASP A 80 -7.39 -16.22 -6.77
C ASP A 80 -7.04 -15.52 -8.11
N ASP A 81 -6.55 -14.27 -8.10
CA ASP A 81 -6.04 -13.53 -9.26
C ASP A 81 -4.58 -13.92 -9.64
N GLY A 82 -3.99 -14.87 -8.92
CA GLY A 82 -2.65 -15.42 -9.16
C GLY A 82 -1.53 -14.48 -8.72
N VAL A 83 -1.72 -13.75 -7.61
CA VAL A 83 -0.64 -13.00 -6.93
C VAL A 83 0.28 -14.01 -6.24
N ASP A 84 1.58 -13.86 -6.41
CA ASP A 84 2.60 -14.75 -5.82
C ASP A 84 3.05 -14.25 -4.44
N ALA A 85 3.03 -12.95 -4.21
CA ALA A 85 3.35 -12.36 -2.92
C ALA A 85 2.54 -11.07 -2.68
N LEU A 86 2.08 -10.88 -1.46
CA LEU A 86 1.13 -9.83 -1.11
C LEU A 86 1.66 -8.93 -0.01
N PHE A 87 1.59 -7.63 -0.24
CA PHE A 87 1.98 -6.58 0.68
C PHE A 87 0.73 -5.90 1.25
N PHE A 88 0.82 -5.53 2.53
CA PHE A 88 -0.19 -4.72 3.20
C PHE A 88 0.46 -3.40 3.60
N LEU A 89 0.05 -2.30 2.97
CA LEU A 89 0.55 -0.96 3.27
C LEU A 89 -0.62 -0.01 3.51
N ASP A 90 -0.47 0.87 4.47
CA ASP A 90 -1.35 2.01 4.63
C ASP A 90 -1.00 3.10 3.59
N ALA A 91 -1.90 4.04 3.32
CA ALA A 91 -1.71 5.03 2.25
C ALA A 91 -0.56 6.02 2.51
N ASP A 92 -0.08 6.09 3.74
CA ASP A 92 1.07 6.89 4.18
C ASP A 92 2.37 6.08 4.27
N GLU A 93 2.37 4.82 3.81
CA GLU A 93 3.53 3.94 3.82
C GLU A 93 4.12 3.72 2.43
N PHE A 94 5.42 3.95 2.31
CA PHE A 94 6.16 3.84 1.07
C PHE A 94 7.34 2.90 1.19
N LEU A 95 7.45 1.94 0.27
CA LEU A 95 8.57 1.01 0.24
C LEU A 95 9.83 1.69 -0.32
N LEU A 96 10.90 1.68 0.44
CA LEU A 96 12.21 2.15 -0.01
C LEU A 96 12.92 1.03 -0.79
N ALA A 97 12.35 0.63 -1.91
CA ALA A 97 12.96 -0.34 -2.81
C ALA A 97 13.62 0.39 -3.98
N PRO A 98 14.91 0.12 -4.30
CA PRO A 98 15.60 0.78 -5.39
C PRO A 98 14.99 0.48 -6.77
N SER A 99 14.28 -0.63 -6.90
CA SER A 99 13.54 -1.01 -8.12
C SER A 99 12.51 -2.10 -7.83
N ARG A 100 11.56 -2.28 -8.74
CA ARG A 100 10.63 -3.42 -8.75
C ARG A 100 11.36 -4.76 -8.70
N LYS A 101 12.47 -4.87 -9.44
CA LYS A 101 13.28 -6.09 -9.44
C LYS A 101 13.93 -6.37 -8.08
N ALA A 102 14.47 -5.36 -7.42
CA ALA A 102 15.04 -5.51 -6.08
C ALA A 102 14.01 -5.98 -5.06
N LEU A 103 12.77 -5.47 -5.14
CA LEU A 103 11.66 -5.93 -4.31
C LEU A 103 11.33 -7.41 -4.57
N GLU A 104 11.25 -7.81 -5.84
CA GLU A 104 11.01 -9.19 -6.23
C GLU A 104 12.13 -10.14 -5.75
N ASP A 105 13.40 -9.72 -5.89
CA ASP A 105 14.54 -10.51 -5.44
C ASP A 105 14.54 -10.67 -3.90
N SER A 106 14.12 -9.65 -3.16
CA SER A 106 13.94 -9.72 -1.70
C SER A 106 12.86 -10.73 -1.30
N VAL A 107 11.73 -10.76 -2.01
CA VAL A 107 10.66 -11.75 -1.76
C VAL A 107 11.13 -13.16 -2.07
N LYS A 108 11.83 -13.37 -3.18
CA LYS A 108 12.40 -14.67 -3.55
C LYS A 108 13.45 -15.19 -2.57
N GLY A 109 14.08 -14.30 -1.82
CA GLY A 109 15.06 -14.65 -0.78
C GLY A 109 14.43 -15.08 0.54
N LEU A 110 13.10 -15.00 0.70
CA LEU A 110 12.40 -15.46 1.90
C LEU A 110 12.49 -17.00 2.00
N PRO A 111 12.70 -17.56 3.19
CA PRO A 111 12.86 -19.00 3.36
C PRO A 111 11.51 -19.73 3.28
N GLY A 112 11.29 -20.46 2.19
CA GLY A 112 10.18 -21.40 2.01
C GLY A 112 8.82 -20.76 1.72
N ASP A 113 7.89 -21.58 1.25
CA ASP A 113 6.56 -21.16 0.77
C ASP A 113 5.57 -20.80 1.91
N GLU A 114 5.93 -21.07 3.16
CA GLU A 114 5.09 -20.82 4.33
C GLU A 114 5.57 -19.62 5.17
N CYS A 115 6.57 -18.87 4.70
CA CYS A 115 7.18 -17.79 5.46
C CYS A 115 6.56 -16.44 5.10
N ALA A 116 6.22 -15.67 6.13
CA ALA A 116 5.96 -14.25 5.99
C ALA A 116 7.27 -13.48 6.16
N GLY A 117 7.53 -12.53 5.26
CA GLY A 117 8.60 -11.54 5.42
C GLY A 117 8.15 -10.37 6.29
N SER A 118 9.08 -9.67 6.89
CA SER A 118 8.81 -8.43 7.61
C SER A 118 9.56 -7.25 6.99
N ILE A 119 8.92 -6.09 7.00
CA ILE A 119 9.50 -4.83 6.52
C ILE A 119 9.64 -3.90 7.72
N THR A 120 10.87 -3.45 7.97
CA THR A 120 11.14 -2.49 9.05
C THR A 120 10.65 -1.10 8.67
N TRP A 121 9.98 -0.44 9.58
CA TRP A 121 9.49 0.92 9.42
C TRP A 121 10.57 1.96 9.74
N LYS A 122 10.55 3.02 8.93
CA LYS A 122 11.21 4.29 9.26
C LYS A 122 10.15 5.39 9.24
N ASN A 123 9.95 6.05 10.36
CA ASN A 123 9.09 7.22 10.41
C ASN A 123 9.78 8.39 9.70
N CYS A 124 9.06 9.09 8.85
CA CYS A 124 9.52 10.30 8.20
C CYS A 124 8.59 11.45 8.58
N ILE A 125 9.15 12.61 8.85
CA ILE A 125 8.40 13.82 9.20
C ILE A 125 8.75 14.88 8.18
N ARG A 126 7.74 15.57 7.64
CA ARG A 126 7.95 16.72 6.77
C ARG A 126 8.49 17.88 7.59
N GLU A 127 9.49 18.57 7.07
CA GLU A 127 10.05 19.75 7.73
C GLU A 127 9.10 20.95 7.66
N GLU A 128 8.26 21.00 6.61
CA GLU A 128 7.26 22.05 6.40
C GLU A 128 5.85 21.45 6.32
N PHE A 129 4.87 22.10 6.96
CA PHE A 129 3.48 21.67 6.96
C PHE A 129 2.68 22.11 5.73
N GLU A 130 3.28 22.85 4.81
CA GLU A 130 2.68 23.29 3.55
C GLU A 130 3.60 22.95 2.38
N PRO A 131 3.08 22.55 1.24
CA PRO A 131 1.69 22.49 0.79
C PRO A 131 0.89 21.31 1.36
N PRO A 132 -0.46 21.33 1.30
CA PRO A 132 -1.31 20.30 1.87
C PRO A 132 -1.24 18.94 1.16
N VAL A 133 -0.56 18.86 0.02
CA VAL A 133 -0.40 17.63 -0.77
C VAL A 133 1.03 17.13 -0.67
N PHE A 134 1.21 15.87 -0.29
CA PHE A 134 2.52 15.22 -0.19
C PHE A 134 3.16 15.02 -1.58
N SER A 135 4.47 15.26 -1.64
CA SER A 135 5.33 14.94 -2.78
C SER A 135 6.61 14.26 -2.31
N PHE A 136 7.12 13.31 -3.09
CA PHE A 136 8.44 12.69 -2.82
C PHE A 136 9.63 13.66 -2.94
N ASN A 137 9.41 14.86 -3.48
CA ASN A 137 10.41 15.92 -3.56
C ASN A 137 10.43 16.80 -2.29
N ASP A 138 9.47 16.61 -1.38
CA ASP A 138 9.42 17.36 -0.13
C ASP A 138 10.59 16.95 0.77
N PRO A 139 11.23 17.89 1.48
CA PRO A 139 12.25 17.55 2.45
C PRO A 139 11.63 16.73 3.58
N LEU A 140 12.21 15.56 3.84
CA LEU A 140 11.79 14.65 4.88
C LEU A 140 12.88 14.50 5.93
N TRP A 141 12.53 14.71 7.19
CA TRP A 141 13.40 14.35 8.31
C TRP A 141 13.11 12.91 8.74
N VAL A 142 14.16 12.11 8.78
CA VAL A 142 14.10 10.72 9.25
C VAL A 142 14.75 10.64 10.63
N PRO A 143 13.99 10.32 11.69
CA PRO A 143 14.55 10.13 13.01
C PRO A 143 15.65 9.05 13.00
N PRO A 144 16.71 9.20 13.83
CA PRO A 144 17.80 8.22 13.90
C PRO A 144 17.37 6.89 14.54
N LEU A 145 16.19 6.86 15.17
CA LEU A 145 15.67 5.67 15.84
C LEU A 145 14.87 4.82 14.86
N GLU A 146 15.19 3.53 14.78
CA GLU A 146 14.38 2.56 14.05
C GLU A 146 13.07 2.27 14.79
N SER A 147 11.98 2.13 14.03
CA SER A 147 10.70 1.69 14.58
C SER A 147 10.80 0.23 15.03
N LYS A 148 10.17 -0.10 16.15
CA LYS A 148 9.99 -1.48 16.61
C LYS A 148 8.87 -2.23 15.86
N PHE A 149 8.14 -1.54 15.02
CA PHE A 149 7.04 -2.11 14.23
C PHE A 149 7.54 -2.60 12.87
N ALA A 150 6.89 -3.63 12.36
CA ALA A 150 7.14 -4.18 11.04
C ALA A 150 5.81 -4.56 10.38
N LYS A 151 5.76 -4.46 9.05
CA LYS A 151 4.65 -4.98 8.24
C LYS A 151 4.98 -6.37 7.71
N LEU A 152 3.94 -7.18 7.53
CA LEU A 152 4.08 -8.52 6.98
C LEU A 152 4.00 -8.50 5.45
N VAL A 153 4.82 -9.34 4.83
CA VAL A 153 4.70 -9.75 3.44
C VAL A 153 4.31 -11.22 3.44
N VAL A 154 3.23 -11.56 2.78
CA VAL A 154 2.72 -12.95 2.70
C VAL A 154 3.01 -13.46 1.29
N PRO A 155 3.87 -14.46 1.14
CA PRO A 155 4.12 -15.14 -0.12
C PRO A 155 2.97 -16.05 -0.52
#